data_a428a4fed00f824ae023034586fa46b9
#
_entry.id   a428a4fed00f824ae023034586fa46b9
#
_cell.length_a   1.000
_cell.length_b   1.000
_cell.length_c   1.000
_cell.angle_alpha   90.00
_cell.angle_beta   90.00
_cell.angle_gamma   90.00
#
_symmetry.space_group_name_H-M   'P 1'
#
loop_
_entity.id
_entity.type
_entity.pdbx_description
1 polymer ?
#
loop_
_entity_poly.entity_id
_entity_poly.type
_entity_poly.pdbx_seq_one_letter_code
_entity_poly.pdbx_strand_id
1 'polypeptide(L)'
;MSYEVGKKALDFLIANSGSRKNLEVDFFGGEPLMNWQVVKDLVAYGREQEKIHDKHFRFTVTTNGVLLNDEVQEFINQEMDNVVLSLDGRREINDRMRPFRNGKGSYDLIVPKFQKLAKSRNQQKYYVRGTFTRQNLDFSEDVRHFVDLGFQQMSIEPVVGDETDPYAIRKEDLPQIFEEYDKLASYMIQREKEGKGFNFFHFMIDLEGGPCIAKRLSGCGSGTEYLAVTPWGDLYPCHQFVGDEDFLMGNVDDGITKPEIADEFRCCNVYSKEKCRNCFARFYCSGGCMANSYHFEGTLHDAYDIGCEMERKRVECAIMIKAALADIGEESRQA
;
A
#
# COMPACT_ATOMS: atom_id res chain seq x y z
N MET A 1 -20.19 -6.45 -1.47
CA MET A 1 -20.76 -5.57 -0.43
C MET A 1 -22.01 -4.91 -0.97
N SER A 2 -23.08 -4.88 -0.21
CA SER A 2 -24.28 -4.08 -0.53
C SER A 2 -24.10 -2.63 -0.09
N TYR A 3 -24.95 -1.72 -0.61
CA TYR A 3 -24.96 -0.33 -0.16
C TYR A 3 -25.22 -0.22 1.36
N GLU A 4 -26.16 -1.00 1.89
CA GLU A 4 -26.52 -0.97 3.32
C GLU A 4 -25.35 -1.36 4.23
N VAL A 5 -24.61 -2.41 3.86
CA VAL A 5 -23.40 -2.81 4.61
C VAL A 5 -22.32 -1.73 4.53
N GLY A 6 -22.06 -1.19 3.33
CA GLY A 6 -21.08 -0.11 3.17
C GLY A 6 -21.46 1.16 3.93
N LYS A 7 -22.76 1.52 3.96
CA LYS A 7 -23.26 2.63 4.76
C LYS A 7 -22.99 2.42 6.25
N LYS A 8 -23.33 1.25 6.81
CA LYS A 8 -23.04 0.91 8.19
C LYS A 8 -21.54 0.95 8.51
N ALA A 9 -20.68 0.55 7.55
CA ALA A 9 -19.24 0.64 7.71
C ALA A 9 -18.75 2.10 7.82
N LEU A 10 -19.30 3.01 7.02
CA LEU A 10 -19.01 4.46 7.12
C LEU A 10 -19.53 5.04 8.45
N ASP A 11 -20.74 4.68 8.88
CA ASP A 11 -21.32 5.10 10.16
C ASP A 11 -20.46 4.59 11.33
N PHE A 12 -20.01 3.32 11.27
CA PHE A 12 -19.09 2.73 12.24
C PHE A 12 -17.76 3.51 12.30
N LEU A 13 -17.17 3.85 11.15
CA LEU A 13 -15.94 4.63 11.08
C LEU A 13 -16.12 6.02 11.72
N ILE A 14 -17.22 6.71 11.42
CA ILE A 14 -17.53 8.01 12.03
C ILE A 14 -17.65 7.88 13.56
N ALA A 15 -18.44 6.92 14.03
CA ALA A 15 -18.69 6.71 15.46
C ALA A 15 -17.41 6.42 16.26
N ASN A 16 -16.45 5.70 15.63
CA ASN A 16 -15.20 5.30 16.28
C ASN A 16 -14.04 6.26 16.02
N SER A 17 -14.21 7.32 15.21
CA SER A 17 -13.15 8.25 14.84
C SER A 17 -12.80 9.29 15.92
N GLY A 18 -13.60 9.43 16.96
CA GLY A 18 -13.38 10.42 18.02
C GLY A 18 -13.20 11.84 17.47
N SER A 19 -12.14 12.52 17.86
CA SER A 19 -11.81 13.88 17.41
C SER A 19 -11.10 13.95 16.04
N ARG A 20 -10.80 12.82 15.40
CA ARG A 20 -10.13 12.81 14.08
C ARG A 20 -11.07 13.39 13.03
N LYS A 21 -10.57 14.39 12.29
CA LYS A 21 -11.33 15.03 11.20
C LYS A 21 -11.18 14.29 9.88
N ASN A 22 -9.96 13.82 9.55
CA ASN A 22 -9.69 13.11 8.30
C ASN A 22 -9.91 11.62 8.48
N LEU A 23 -10.79 11.03 7.68
CA LEU A 23 -11.12 9.62 7.66
C LEU A 23 -10.74 9.03 6.30
N GLU A 24 -10.07 7.90 6.27
CA GLU A 24 -9.62 7.27 5.03
C GLU A 24 -10.46 6.02 4.75
N VAL A 25 -10.92 5.90 3.51
CA VAL A 25 -11.70 4.75 3.03
C VAL A 25 -11.08 4.25 1.73
N ASP A 26 -10.63 3.00 1.71
CA ASP A 26 -10.12 2.36 0.51
C ASP A 26 -11.13 1.32 0.00
N PHE A 27 -11.64 1.53 -1.20
CA PHE A 27 -12.42 0.54 -1.94
C PHE A 27 -11.46 -0.48 -2.53
N PHE A 28 -11.36 -1.60 -1.85
CA PHE A 28 -10.39 -2.67 -2.09
C PHE A 28 -11.09 -4.03 -2.20
N GLY A 29 -10.33 -5.10 -2.39
CA GLY A 29 -10.82 -6.47 -2.50
C GLY A 29 -11.11 -6.81 -3.95
N GLY A 30 -11.49 -8.01 -4.33
CA GLY A 30 -11.70 -8.48 -5.71
C GLY A 30 -11.43 -7.44 -6.83
N GLU A 31 -12.49 -6.77 -7.28
CA GLU A 31 -12.40 -5.60 -8.18
C GLU A 31 -13.54 -4.61 -7.87
N PRO A 32 -13.28 -3.45 -7.29
CA PRO A 32 -14.33 -2.49 -6.89
C PRO A 32 -15.18 -1.98 -8.07
N LEU A 33 -14.59 -1.88 -9.26
CA LEU A 33 -15.33 -1.43 -10.45
C LEU A 33 -16.41 -2.40 -10.91
N MET A 34 -16.41 -3.64 -10.44
CA MET A 34 -17.53 -4.56 -10.67
C MET A 34 -18.78 -4.18 -9.88
N ASN A 35 -18.65 -3.40 -8.83
CA ASN A 35 -19.75 -2.93 -7.99
C ASN A 35 -19.78 -1.39 -7.96
N TRP A 36 -19.51 -0.78 -9.12
CA TRP A 36 -19.23 0.63 -9.26
C TRP A 36 -20.37 1.54 -8.78
N GLN A 37 -21.62 1.14 -9.00
CA GLN A 37 -22.76 1.93 -8.52
C GLN A 37 -22.74 2.07 -6.99
N VAL A 38 -22.47 0.98 -6.27
CA VAL A 38 -22.38 1.02 -4.79
C VAL A 38 -21.20 1.89 -4.35
N VAL A 39 -20.07 1.87 -5.04
CA VAL A 39 -18.94 2.77 -4.75
C VAL A 39 -19.40 4.25 -4.88
N LYS A 40 -20.06 4.60 -5.99
CA LYS A 40 -20.58 5.98 -6.20
C LYS A 40 -21.56 6.38 -5.10
N ASP A 41 -22.48 5.50 -4.75
CA ASP A 41 -23.52 5.77 -3.74
C ASP A 41 -22.90 5.97 -2.35
N LEU A 42 -21.87 5.17 -2.00
CA LEU A 42 -21.14 5.29 -0.73
C LEU A 42 -20.30 6.58 -0.66
N VAL A 43 -19.67 6.98 -1.77
CA VAL A 43 -18.97 8.26 -1.84
C VAL A 43 -19.95 9.43 -1.63
N ALA A 44 -21.09 9.40 -2.33
CA ALA A 44 -22.13 10.43 -2.15
C ALA A 44 -22.63 10.48 -0.70
N TYR A 45 -22.91 9.32 -0.10
CA TYR A 45 -23.29 9.24 1.32
C TYR A 45 -22.19 9.80 2.24
N GLY A 46 -20.94 9.45 2.02
CA GLY A 46 -19.82 9.99 2.82
C GLY A 46 -19.75 11.52 2.74
N ARG A 47 -19.89 12.10 1.52
CA ARG A 47 -19.92 13.56 1.32
C ARG A 47 -21.09 14.26 2.05
N GLU A 48 -22.23 13.59 2.22
CA GLU A 48 -23.32 14.10 3.04
C GLU A 48 -22.96 14.05 4.53
N GLN A 49 -22.38 12.95 5.00
CA GLN A 49 -21.99 12.76 6.40
C GLN A 49 -20.87 13.71 6.84
N GLU A 50 -19.97 14.12 5.95
CA GLU A 50 -18.94 15.14 6.22
C GLU A 50 -19.53 16.41 6.82
N LYS A 51 -20.65 16.87 6.25
CA LYS A 51 -21.33 18.11 6.66
C LYS A 51 -21.99 17.99 8.04
N ILE A 52 -22.46 16.78 8.37
CA ILE A 52 -23.20 16.53 9.61
C ILE A 52 -22.24 16.34 10.79
N HIS A 53 -21.10 15.68 10.55
CA HIS A 53 -20.19 15.22 11.60
C HIS A 53 -18.88 16.01 11.72
N ASP A 54 -18.68 17.07 10.94
CA ASP A 54 -17.40 17.82 10.83
C ASP A 54 -16.21 16.87 10.54
N LYS A 55 -16.41 15.98 9.57
CA LYS A 55 -15.42 15.01 9.08
C LYS A 55 -15.04 15.34 7.65
N HIS A 56 -13.93 14.77 7.20
CA HIS A 56 -13.47 14.81 5.81
C HIS A 56 -13.01 13.43 5.39
N PHE A 57 -13.73 12.84 4.43
CA PHE A 57 -13.36 11.53 3.88
C PHE A 57 -12.35 11.68 2.77
N ARG A 58 -11.31 10.86 2.83
CA ARG A 58 -10.36 10.64 1.74
C ARG A 58 -10.64 9.26 1.15
N PHE A 59 -11.22 9.27 -0.04
CA PHE A 59 -11.55 8.05 -0.74
C PHE A 59 -10.41 7.61 -1.64
N THR A 60 -10.05 6.34 -1.55
CA THR A 60 -9.11 5.65 -2.45
C THR A 60 -9.82 4.49 -3.14
N VAL A 61 -9.46 4.21 -4.36
CA VAL A 61 -9.90 2.99 -5.07
C VAL A 61 -8.69 2.25 -5.61
N THR A 62 -8.64 0.94 -5.37
CA THR A 62 -7.62 0.04 -5.92
C THR A 62 -8.25 -0.80 -7.02
N THR A 63 -7.73 -0.71 -8.25
CA THR A 63 -8.33 -1.39 -9.42
C THR A 63 -7.30 -2.12 -10.28
N ASN A 64 -7.73 -3.23 -10.89
CA ASN A 64 -6.99 -3.93 -11.93
C ASN A 64 -7.11 -3.26 -13.32
N GLY A 65 -7.90 -2.20 -13.45
CA GLY A 65 -8.05 -1.38 -14.64
C GLY A 65 -8.88 -1.96 -15.79
N VAL A 66 -9.30 -3.21 -15.70
CA VAL A 66 -10.04 -3.86 -16.80
C VAL A 66 -11.33 -3.10 -17.13
N LEU A 67 -12.09 -2.70 -16.11
CA LEU A 67 -13.35 -1.97 -16.23
C LEU A 67 -13.20 -0.43 -16.26
N LEU A 68 -11.97 0.07 -16.15
CA LEU A 68 -11.69 1.50 -16.19
C LEU A 68 -12.04 2.05 -17.60
N ASN A 69 -13.03 2.94 -17.64
CA ASN A 69 -13.48 3.67 -18.82
C ASN A 69 -13.50 5.18 -18.56
N ASP A 70 -13.95 5.99 -19.51
CA ASP A 70 -13.90 7.44 -19.40
C ASP A 70 -14.81 7.99 -18.29
N GLU A 71 -16.02 7.43 -18.10
CA GLU A 71 -16.94 7.80 -17.03
C GLU A 71 -16.34 7.51 -15.66
N VAL A 72 -15.75 6.33 -15.49
CA VAL A 72 -15.07 5.94 -14.23
C VAL A 72 -13.88 6.83 -13.96
N GLN A 73 -13.06 7.15 -14.98
CA GLN A 73 -11.93 8.05 -14.81
C GLN A 73 -12.36 9.46 -14.41
N GLU A 74 -13.43 9.99 -14.99
CA GLU A 74 -13.97 11.29 -14.62
C GLU A 74 -14.40 11.32 -13.16
N PHE A 75 -15.17 10.34 -12.71
CA PHE A 75 -15.57 10.21 -11.32
C PHE A 75 -14.37 10.09 -10.37
N ILE A 76 -13.39 9.24 -10.70
CA ILE A 76 -12.15 9.10 -9.91
C ILE A 76 -11.44 10.45 -9.79
N ASN A 77 -11.37 11.23 -10.86
CA ASN A 77 -10.69 12.53 -10.84
C ASN A 77 -11.42 13.56 -9.98
N GLN A 78 -12.74 13.47 -9.90
CA GLN A 78 -13.56 14.41 -9.13
C GLN A 78 -13.64 14.05 -7.65
N GLU A 79 -13.80 12.77 -7.31
CA GLU A 79 -14.20 12.32 -5.99
C GLU A 79 -13.13 11.57 -5.21
N MET A 80 -12.15 10.94 -5.90
CA MET A 80 -11.14 10.12 -5.23
C MET A 80 -9.86 10.93 -4.93
N ASP A 81 -9.44 10.90 -3.67
CA ASP A 81 -8.18 11.53 -3.25
C ASP A 81 -6.98 10.78 -3.81
N ASN A 82 -7.09 9.46 -3.95
CA ASN A 82 -6.04 8.63 -4.50
C ASN A 82 -6.61 7.49 -5.34
N VAL A 83 -5.80 6.92 -6.22
CA VAL A 83 -6.11 5.70 -6.96
C VAL A 83 -4.89 4.81 -7.08
N VAL A 84 -5.08 3.53 -6.82
CA VAL A 84 -4.04 2.51 -6.95
C VAL A 84 -4.33 1.67 -8.19
N LEU A 85 -3.37 1.67 -9.11
CA LEU A 85 -3.44 1.01 -10.41
C LEU A 85 -2.58 -0.26 -10.36
N SER A 86 -3.23 -1.42 -10.38
CA SER A 86 -2.54 -2.70 -10.21
C SER A 86 -1.84 -3.13 -11.50
N LEU A 87 -0.51 -3.08 -11.52
CA LEU A 87 0.36 -3.52 -12.63
C LEU A 87 1.65 -4.10 -12.04
N ASP A 88 1.94 -5.37 -12.32
CA ASP A 88 3.03 -6.08 -11.64
C ASP A 88 4.41 -5.87 -12.29
N GLY A 89 4.50 -5.19 -13.44
CA GLY A 89 5.78 -4.93 -14.10
C GLY A 89 5.68 -4.93 -15.62
N ARG A 90 6.76 -5.38 -16.27
CA ARG A 90 6.83 -5.60 -17.70
C ARG A 90 5.71 -6.53 -18.16
N ARG A 91 5.41 -6.50 -19.47
CA ARG A 91 4.31 -7.27 -20.06
C ARG A 91 4.28 -8.74 -19.63
N GLU A 92 5.40 -9.43 -19.77
CA GLU A 92 5.51 -10.85 -19.45
C GLU A 92 5.31 -11.15 -17.96
N ILE A 93 5.71 -10.23 -17.08
CA ILE A 93 5.49 -10.35 -15.63
C ILE A 93 4.02 -10.15 -15.32
N ASN A 94 3.45 -9.02 -15.79
CA ASN A 94 2.04 -8.72 -15.54
C ASN A 94 1.12 -9.81 -16.11
N ASP A 95 1.34 -10.25 -17.34
CA ASP A 95 0.45 -11.19 -18.02
C ASP A 95 0.53 -12.60 -17.44
N ARG A 96 1.65 -12.96 -16.82
CA ARG A 96 1.80 -14.20 -16.05
C ARG A 96 1.01 -14.16 -14.74
N MET A 97 1.04 -13.03 -14.03
CA MET A 97 0.44 -12.89 -12.70
C MET A 97 -1.03 -12.46 -12.76
N ARG A 98 -1.43 -11.73 -13.82
CA ARG A 98 -2.78 -11.17 -14.00
C ARG A 98 -3.39 -11.55 -15.36
N PRO A 99 -3.45 -12.85 -15.68
CA PRO A 99 -4.12 -13.29 -16.92
C PRO A 99 -5.64 -13.14 -16.80
N PHE A 100 -6.31 -12.98 -17.93
CA PHE A 100 -7.75 -13.20 -18.01
C PHE A 100 -8.09 -14.68 -17.80
N ARG A 101 -9.36 -14.98 -17.48
CA ARG A 101 -9.83 -16.36 -17.33
C ARG A 101 -9.59 -17.25 -18.57
N ASN A 102 -9.46 -16.66 -19.76
CA ASN A 102 -9.14 -17.35 -21.00
C ASN A 102 -7.65 -17.50 -21.26
N GLY A 103 -6.79 -17.15 -20.29
CA GLY A 103 -5.34 -17.23 -20.38
C GLY A 103 -4.66 -16.11 -21.15
N LYS A 104 -5.40 -15.16 -21.74
CA LYS A 104 -4.80 -13.99 -22.41
C LYS A 104 -4.28 -13.00 -21.38
N GLY A 105 -3.19 -12.29 -21.73
CA GLY A 105 -2.65 -11.22 -20.90
C GLY A 105 -3.57 -10.01 -20.79
N SER A 106 -3.49 -9.29 -19.68
CA SER A 106 -4.27 -8.08 -19.42
C SER A 106 -3.51 -6.78 -19.75
N TYR A 107 -2.19 -6.85 -19.89
CA TYR A 107 -1.30 -5.70 -20.02
C TYR A 107 -1.73 -4.71 -21.11
N ASP A 108 -1.95 -5.18 -22.35
CA ASP A 108 -2.31 -4.32 -23.49
C ASP A 108 -3.63 -3.58 -23.31
N LEU A 109 -4.53 -4.14 -22.53
CA LEU A 109 -5.81 -3.51 -22.23
C LEU A 109 -5.68 -2.42 -21.16
N ILE A 110 -4.90 -2.68 -20.10
CA ILE A 110 -4.90 -1.83 -18.91
C ILE A 110 -3.90 -0.68 -19.00
N VAL A 111 -2.72 -0.88 -19.58
CA VAL A 111 -1.65 0.14 -19.61
C VAL A 111 -2.08 1.45 -20.27
N PRO A 112 -2.72 1.47 -21.45
CA PRO A 112 -3.17 2.72 -22.05
C PRO A 112 -4.19 3.48 -21.18
N LYS A 113 -5.04 2.76 -20.43
CA LYS A 113 -6.01 3.36 -19.52
C LYS A 113 -5.32 3.99 -18.30
N PHE A 114 -4.31 3.30 -17.75
CA PHE A 114 -3.51 3.81 -16.64
C PHE A 114 -2.71 5.06 -17.02
N GLN A 115 -2.09 5.05 -18.20
CA GLN A 115 -1.40 6.22 -18.72
C GLN A 115 -2.34 7.43 -18.89
N LYS A 116 -3.55 7.19 -19.42
CA LYS A 116 -4.58 8.23 -19.57
C LYS A 116 -4.97 8.80 -18.22
N LEU A 117 -5.23 7.97 -17.23
CA LEU A 117 -5.60 8.40 -15.88
C LEU A 117 -4.45 9.15 -15.20
N ALA A 118 -3.22 8.64 -15.21
CA ALA A 118 -2.07 9.29 -14.62
C ALA A 118 -1.84 10.70 -15.22
N LYS A 119 -1.97 10.81 -16.54
CA LYS A 119 -1.87 12.09 -17.25
C LYS A 119 -2.98 13.07 -16.86
N SER A 120 -4.24 12.61 -16.74
CA SER A 120 -5.38 13.44 -16.37
C SER A 120 -5.29 13.94 -14.93
N ARG A 121 -4.54 13.25 -14.07
CA ARG A 121 -4.23 13.63 -12.68
C ARG A 121 -2.93 14.44 -12.54
N ASN A 122 -2.33 14.91 -13.64
CA ASN A 122 -1.04 15.62 -13.64
C ASN A 122 0.06 14.86 -12.88
N GLN A 123 0.13 13.57 -13.04
CA GLN A 123 1.09 12.66 -12.38
C GLN A 123 1.06 12.71 -10.84
N GLN A 124 -0.09 13.03 -10.25
CA GLN A 124 -0.25 13.12 -8.79
C GLN A 124 -1.47 12.31 -8.31
N LYS A 125 -1.48 11.98 -7.02
CA LYS A 125 -2.61 11.31 -6.35
C LYS A 125 -3.00 9.98 -7.01
N TYR A 126 -2.01 9.22 -7.47
CA TYR A 126 -2.14 7.84 -7.93
C TYR A 126 -0.86 7.08 -7.60
N TYR A 127 -0.96 5.76 -7.59
CA TYR A 127 0.20 4.87 -7.61
C TYR A 127 -0.03 3.74 -8.61
N VAL A 128 0.98 3.47 -9.44
CA VAL A 128 1.10 2.16 -10.10
C VAL A 128 1.70 1.22 -9.08
N ARG A 129 0.95 0.19 -8.68
CA ARG A 129 1.36 -0.75 -7.65
C ARG A 129 1.49 -2.15 -8.23
N GLY A 130 2.70 -2.69 -8.15
CA GLY A 130 3.04 -4.05 -8.52
C GLY A 130 3.45 -4.91 -7.34
N THR A 131 3.61 -6.19 -7.60
CA THR A 131 4.13 -7.17 -6.65
C THR A 131 5.29 -7.92 -7.30
N PHE A 132 6.43 -8.00 -6.61
CA PHE A 132 7.52 -8.88 -7.04
C PHE A 132 7.54 -10.16 -6.21
N THR A 133 8.00 -11.22 -6.84
CA THR A 133 8.09 -12.56 -6.29
C THR A 133 9.48 -13.12 -6.56
N ARG A 134 9.81 -14.31 -6.05
CA ARG A 134 11.07 -14.95 -6.45
C ARG A 134 11.18 -15.29 -7.94
N GLN A 135 10.08 -15.14 -8.71
CA GLN A 135 10.08 -15.35 -10.16
C GLN A 135 10.40 -14.09 -10.98
N ASN A 136 10.49 -12.92 -10.34
CA ASN A 136 10.87 -11.63 -10.93
C ASN A 136 11.67 -10.79 -9.91
N LEU A 137 12.75 -11.38 -9.41
CA LEU A 137 13.64 -10.68 -8.47
C LEU A 137 14.32 -9.45 -9.08
N ASP A 138 14.37 -9.35 -10.40
CA ASP A 138 14.87 -8.21 -11.17
C ASP A 138 13.87 -7.04 -11.24
N PHE A 139 13.15 -6.80 -10.15
CA PHE A 139 12.07 -5.82 -10.06
C PHE A 139 12.50 -4.37 -10.34
N SER A 140 13.79 -4.04 -10.27
CA SER A 140 14.29 -2.73 -10.68
C SER A 140 14.04 -2.46 -12.17
N GLU A 141 14.05 -3.51 -13.01
CA GLU A 141 13.71 -3.41 -14.43
C GLU A 141 12.20 -3.17 -14.64
N ASP A 142 11.36 -3.70 -13.74
CA ASP A 142 9.92 -3.43 -13.75
C ASP A 142 9.63 -1.97 -13.38
N VAL A 143 10.36 -1.40 -12.41
CA VAL A 143 10.28 0.04 -12.09
C VAL A 143 10.76 0.91 -13.26
N ARG A 144 11.90 0.56 -13.90
CA ARG A 144 12.40 1.25 -15.10
C ARG A 144 11.34 1.26 -16.20
N HIS A 145 10.71 0.12 -16.41
CA HIS A 145 9.63 -0.01 -17.38
C HIS A 145 8.44 0.92 -17.06
N PHE A 146 8.06 1.07 -15.81
CA PHE A 146 7.02 2.03 -15.42
C PHE A 146 7.43 3.48 -15.73
N VAL A 147 8.69 3.83 -15.48
CA VAL A 147 9.23 5.16 -15.84
C VAL A 147 9.19 5.38 -17.35
N ASP A 148 9.56 4.37 -18.16
CA ASP A 148 9.52 4.44 -19.63
C ASP A 148 8.09 4.58 -20.16
N LEU A 149 7.09 4.02 -19.47
CA LEU A 149 5.68 4.24 -19.75
C LEU A 149 5.18 5.63 -19.36
N GLY A 150 6.01 6.44 -18.69
CA GLY A 150 5.70 7.80 -18.27
C GLY A 150 5.00 7.93 -16.92
N PHE A 151 4.99 6.88 -16.09
CA PHE A 151 4.50 6.97 -14.71
C PHE A 151 5.53 7.64 -13.80
N GLN A 152 5.05 8.44 -12.84
CA GLN A 152 5.90 9.14 -11.87
C GLN A 152 5.63 8.72 -10.42
N GLN A 153 4.57 7.95 -10.14
CA GLN A 153 4.23 7.49 -8.80
C GLN A 153 4.11 5.97 -8.85
N MET A 154 4.97 5.26 -8.15
CA MET A 154 5.00 3.80 -8.22
C MET A 154 5.42 3.13 -6.94
N SER A 155 4.97 1.90 -6.76
CA SER A 155 5.30 1.01 -5.66
C SER A 155 5.40 -0.41 -6.18
N ILE A 156 6.41 -1.16 -5.77
CA ILE A 156 6.50 -2.61 -6.00
C ILE A 156 6.74 -3.28 -4.65
N GLU A 157 5.75 -4.05 -4.22
CA GLU A 157 5.76 -4.75 -2.94
C GLU A 157 6.35 -6.15 -3.08
N PRO A 158 7.06 -6.68 -2.08
CA PRO A 158 7.33 -8.11 -2.02
C PRO A 158 6.01 -8.88 -1.84
N VAL A 159 5.92 -10.05 -2.46
CA VAL A 159 4.78 -10.93 -2.25
C VAL A 159 4.68 -11.33 -0.78
N VAL A 160 3.46 -11.38 -0.28
CA VAL A 160 3.11 -11.96 1.03
C VAL A 160 2.50 -13.33 0.75
N GLY A 161 3.03 -14.37 1.34
CA GLY A 161 2.57 -15.74 1.14
C GLY A 161 3.18 -16.67 2.17
N ASP A 162 2.82 -17.93 2.12
CA ASP A 162 3.39 -19.00 2.94
C ASP A 162 4.76 -19.43 2.40
N GLU A 163 5.67 -19.93 3.27
CA GLU A 163 7.00 -20.42 2.85
C GLU A 163 6.95 -21.54 1.80
N THR A 164 5.85 -22.29 1.77
CA THR A 164 5.62 -23.37 0.80
C THR A 164 5.17 -22.88 -0.56
N ASP A 165 4.75 -21.60 -0.65
CA ASP A 165 4.32 -20.99 -1.90
C ASP A 165 5.49 -20.91 -2.89
N PRO A 166 5.32 -21.35 -4.15
CA PRO A 166 6.38 -21.29 -5.16
C PRO A 166 6.78 -19.85 -5.53
N TYR A 167 6.01 -18.84 -5.14
CA TYR A 167 6.30 -17.42 -5.35
C TYR A 167 6.99 -16.76 -4.16
N ALA A 168 6.98 -17.42 -2.97
CA ALA A 168 7.50 -16.84 -1.74
C ALA A 168 8.98 -16.48 -1.85
N ILE A 169 9.31 -15.29 -1.36
CA ILE A 169 10.69 -14.83 -1.24
C ILE A 169 11.37 -15.61 -0.10
N ARG A 170 12.57 -16.07 -0.36
CA ARG A 170 13.36 -16.85 0.58
C ARG A 170 14.66 -16.12 0.95
N LYS A 171 15.31 -16.60 1.99
CA LYS A 171 16.54 -15.99 2.51
C LYS A 171 17.68 -15.98 1.48
N GLU A 172 17.76 -17.01 0.64
CA GLU A 172 18.74 -17.08 -0.45
C GLU A 172 18.51 -16.04 -1.56
N ASP A 173 17.31 -15.45 -1.66
CA ASP A 173 16.97 -14.42 -2.65
C ASP A 173 17.45 -13.01 -2.22
N LEU A 174 17.72 -12.80 -0.92
CA LEU A 174 18.07 -11.49 -0.36
C LEU A 174 19.28 -10.81 -1.02
N PRO A 175 20.40 -11.50 -1.33
CA PRO A 175 21.52 -10.84 -2.00
C PRO A 175 21.13 -10.19 -3.31
N GLN A 176 20.34 -10.89 -4.14
CA GLN A 176 19.85 -10.33 -5.41
C GLN A 176 18.88 -9.16 -5.17
N ILE A 177 17.97 -9.29 -4.21
CA ILE A 177 17.03 -8.21 -3.84
C ILE A 177 17.79 -6.95 -3.41
N PHE A 178 18.88 -7.09 -2.65
CA PHE A 178 19.69 -5.95 -2.23
C PHE A 178 20.38 -5.27 -3.41
N GLU A 179 20.92 -6.04 -4.35
CA GLU A 179 21.49 -5.49 -5.58
C GLU A 179 20.43 -4.72 -6.39
N GLU A 180 19.21 -5.24 -6.48
CA GLU A 180 18.12 -4.58 -7.19
C GLU A 180 17.71 -3.26 -6.52
N TYR A 181 17.67 -3.20 -5.17
CA TYR A 181 17.45 -1.94 -4.47
C TYR A 181 18.59 -0.92 -4.72
N ASP A 182 19.86 -1.36 -4.74
CA ASP A 182 21.00 -0.49 -5.05
C ASP A 182 20.95 0.04 -6.49
N LYS A 183 20.63 -0.82 -7.47
CA LYS A 183 20.42 -0.43 -8.87
C LYS A 183 19.30 0.62 -8.98
N LEU A 184 18.18 0.37 -8.31
CA LEU A 184 17.03 1.28 -8.34
C LEU A 184 17.36 2.62 -7.69
N ALA A 185 18.02 2.63 -6.54
CA ALA A 185 18.43 3.87 -5.86
C ALA A 185 19.40 4.68 -6.73
N SER A 186 20.39 4.02 -7.35
CA SER A 186 21.31 4.66 -8.29
C SER A 186 20.60 5.25 -9.51
N TYR A 187 19.62 4.52 -10.05
CA TYR A 187 18.78 4.99 -11.16
C TYR A 187 17.95 6.20 -10.77
N MET A 188 17.35 6.21 -9.57
CA MET A 188 16.60 7.38 -9.08
C MET A 188 17.48 8.61 -8.96
N ILE A 189 18.68 8.48 -8.39
CA ILE A 189 19.65 9.59 -8.30
C ILE A 189 20.00 10.12 -9.69
N GLN A 190 20.27 9.23 -10.65
CA GLN A 190 20.55 9.64 -12.03
C GLN A 190 19.39 10.40 -12.65
N ARG A 191 18.17 9.88 -12.52
CA ARG A 191 16.97 10.51 -13.10
C ARG A 191 16.68 11.87 -12.48
N GLU A 192 16.94 12.04 -11.17
CA GLU A 192 16.79 13.32 -10.49
C GLU A 192 17.81 14.34 -11.01
N LYS A 193 19.08 13.93 -11.21
CA LYS A 193 20.12 14.78 -11.85
C LYS A 193 19.73 15.26 -13.25
N GLU A 194 18.98 14.44 -13.98
CA GLU A 194 18.48 14.77 -15.34
C GLU A 194 17.21 15.66 -15.31
N GLY A 195 16.69 16.01 -14.13
CA GLY A 195 15.41 16.72 -13.99
C GLY A 195 14.19 15.89 -14.39
N LYS A 196 14.31 14.57 -14.34
CA LYS A 196 13.29 13.59 -14.73
C LYS A 196 12.97 12.63 -13.57
N GLY A 197 13.00 13.15 -12.35
CA GLY A 197 12.73 12.39 -11.13
C GLY A 197 11.38 11.69 -11.13
N PHE A 198 11.27 10.64 -10.34
CA PHE A 198 10.05 9.90 -10.10
C PHE A 198 9.99 9.45 -8.64
N ASN A 199 8.82 9.03 -8.21
CA ASN A 199 8.54 8.65 -6.84
C ASN A 199 8.45 7.13 -6.73
N PHE A 200 9.35 6.53 -5.94
CA PHE A 200 9.25 5.13 -5.54
C PHE A 200 8.87 5.06 -4.06
N PHE A 201 7.66 4.61 -3.76
CA PHE A 201 7.04 4.68 -2.44
C PHE A 201 7.95 4.20 -1.30
N HIS A 202 8.68 3.08 -1.50
CA HIS A 202 9.52 2.48 -0.46
C HIS A 202 10.80 3.26 -0.14
N PHE A 203 11.19 4.22 -0.97
CA PHE A 203 12.32 5.12 -0.70
C PHE A 203 11.87 6.50 -0.22
N MET A 204 10.55 6.74 -0.15
CA MET A 204 9.95 7.97 0.36
C MET A 204 9.94 7.99 1.89
N ILE A 205 11.13 7.95 2.49
CA ILE A 205 11.31 7.97 3.93
C ILE A 205 11.62 9.41 4.36
N ASP A 206 10.75 9.98 5.21
CA ASP A 206 11.03 11.29 5.81
C ASP A 206 12.10 11.15 6.90
N LEU A 207 13.32 11.47 6.52
CA LEU A 207 14.49 11.44 7.43
C LEU A 207 14.57 12.67 8.34
N GLU A 208 13.81 13.74 8.07
CA GLU A 208 13.86 15.00 8.84
C GLU A 208 12.79 15.05 9.94
N GLY A 209 11.54 14.82 9.61
CA GLY A 209 10.41 14.90 10.55
C GLY A 209 9.79 13.55 10.87
N GLY A 210 9.67 12.70 9.88
CA GLY A 210 9.02 11.38 9.94
C GLY A 210 7.52 11.46 10.26
N PRO A 211 6.82 10.33 10.27
CA PRO A 211 5.41 10.27 10.65
C PRO A 211 5.22 10.57 12.14
N CYS A 212 3.99 10.76 12.58
CA CYS A 212 3.67 10.94 13.99
C CYS A 212 4.17 9.76 14.83
N ILE A 213 4.37 10.00 16.14
CA ILE A 213 4.95 9.00 17.05
C ILE A 213 4.17 7.67 17.05
N ALA A 214 2.85 7.69 16.95
CA ALA A 214 2.04 6.50 16.92
C ALA A 214 2.37 5.62 15.69
N LYS A 215 2.47 6.23 14.49
CA LYS A 215 2.86 5.52 13.27
C LYS A 215 4.29 4.99 13.33
N ARG A 216 5.22 5.70 13.96
CA ARG A 216 6.59 5.22 14.16
C ARG A 216 6.67 4.00 15.07
N LEU A 217 5.75 3.86 16.00
CA LEU A 217 5.74 2.77 16.97
C LEU A 217 5.04 1.52 16.46
N SER A 218 3.89 1.65 15.80
CA SER A 218 2.98 0.54 15.47
C SER A 218 2.63 0.42 13.98
N GLY A 219 3.25 1.20 13.10
CA GLY A 219 3.09 1.07 11.65
C GLY A 219 1.72 1.52 11.13
N CYS A 220 1.08 0.67 10.32
CA CYS A 220 -0.17 0.99 9.62
C CYS A 220 -1.39 1.10 10.54
N GLY A 221 -1.29 0.68 11.80
CA GLY A 221 -2.39 0.72 12.76
C GLY A 221 -3.42 -0.39 12.57
N SER A 222 -3.06 -1.51 11.94
CA SER A 222 -3.96 -2.66 11.79
C SER A 222 -4.52 -3.10 13.14
N GLY A 223 -5.80 -3.46 13.17
CA GLY A 223 -6.53 -3.87 14.37
C GLY A 223 -6.90 -2.72 15.34
N THR A 224 -6.39 -1.50 15.13
CA THR A 224 -6.64 -0.36 16.03
C THR A 224 -7.13 0.89 15.30
N GLU A 225 -6.39 1.35 14.31
CA GLU A 225 -6.71 2.55 13.51
C GLU A 225 -7.09 2.23 12.08
N TYR A 226 -6.80 1.03 11.64
CA TYR A 226 -7.15 0.45 10.35
C TYR A 226 -7.86 -0.87 10.55
N LEU A 227 -9.01 -1.05 9.89
CA LEU A 227 -9.80 -2.27 9.88
C LEU A 227 -10.19 -2.61 8.44
N ALA A 228 -10.33 -3.90 8.15
CA ALA A 228 -10.97 -4.39 6.95
C ALA A 228 -12.43 -4.75 7.25
N VAL A 229 -13.33 -4.36 6.33
CA VAL A 229 -14.76 -4.70 6.41
C VAL A 229 -15.12 -5.60 5.24
N THR A 230 -15.64 -6.79 5.54
CA THR A 230 -16.07 -7.76 4.51
C THR A 230 -17.38 -7.34 3.84
N PRO A 231 -17.75 -7.95 2.69
CA PRO A 231 -19.06 -7.72 2.09
C PRO A 231 -20.27 -8.05 2.99
N TRP A 232 -20.06 -8.80 4.05
CA TRP A 232 -21.09 -9.18 5.04
C TRP A 232 -21.08 -8.31 6.30
N GLY A 233 -20.13 -7.38 6.38
CA GLY A 233 -19.99 -6.45 7.50
C GLY A 233 -19.03 -6.90 8.59
N ASP A 234 -18.37 -8.05 8.44
CA ASP A 234 -17.42 -8.55 9.44
C ASP A 234 -16.18 -7.65 9.49
N LEU A 235 -15.67 -7.45 10.70
CA LEU A 235 -14.53 -6.60 11.01
C LEU A 235 -13.28 -7.44 11.27
N TYR A 236 -12.19 -7.17 10.56
CA TYR A 236 -10.89 -7.80 10.72
C TYR A 236 -9.79 -6.75 10.91
N PRO A 237 -8.66 -7.09 11.57
CA PRO A 237 -7.55 -6.16 11.78
C PRO A 237 -6.99 -5.56 10.48
N CYS A 238 -6.90 -6.35 9.42
CA CYS A 238 -6.61 -5.89 8.05
C CYS A 238 -7.07 -6.95 7.04
N HIS A 239 -6.97 -6.61 5.75
CA HIS A 239 -7.41 -7.50 4.66
C HIS A 239 -6.68 -8.85 4.62
N GLN A 240 -5.45 -8.93 5.16
CA GLN A 240 -4.65 -10.17 5.21
C GLN A 240 -5.18 -11.20 6.22
N PHE A 241 -6.00 -10.77 7.17
CA PHE A 241 -6.62 -11.63 8.16
C PHE A 241 -8.08 -12.00 7.84
N VAL A 242 -8.62 -11.50 6.71
CA VAL A 242 -10.00 -11.78 6.31
C VAL A 242 -10.19 -13.28 6.06
N GLY A 243 -11.15 -13.87 6.79
CA GLY A 243 -11.47 -15.30 6.72
C GLY A 243 -10.79 -16.15 7.79
N ASP A 244 -9.89 -15.58 8.58
CA ASP A 244 -9.34 -16.24 9.77
C ASP A 244 -10.23 -15.93 10.98
N GLU A 245 -10.91 -16.96 11.51
CA GLU A 245 -11.88 -16.83 12.59
C GLU A 245 -11.26 -16.33 13.91
N ASP A 246 -9.96 -16.57 14.12
CA ASP A 246 -9.24 -16.11 15.31
C ASP A 246 -9.08 -14.59 15.32
N PHE A 247 -9.11 -13.96 14.13
CA PHE A 247 -9.02 -12.52 13.97
C PHE A 247 -10.35 -11.82 13.63
N LEU A 248 -11.48 -12.51 13.70
CA LEU A 248 -12.79 -11.91 13.57
C LEU A 248 -13.09 -11.03 14.80
N MET A 249 -13.03 -9.71 14.66
CA MET A 249 -13.18 -8.74 15.74
C MET A 249 -14.64 -8.41 16.09
N GLY A 250 -15.56 -8.64 15.17
CA GLY A 250 -16.98 -8.30 15.29
C GLY A 250 -17.63 -8.03 13.95
N ASN A 251 -18.71 -7.27 13.94
CA ASN A 251 -19.46 -6.91 12.74
C ASN A 251 -19.93 -5.45 12.81
N VAL A 252 -20.17 -4.80 11.68
CA VAL A 252 -20.64 -3.39 11.63
C VAL A 252 -21.99 -3.18 12.31
N ASP A 253 -22.79 -4.22 12.52
CA ASP A 253 -24.08 -4.16 13.24
C ASP A 253 -23.90 -4.16 14.76
N ASP A 254 -23.00 -5.03 15.26
CA ASP A 254 -22.79 -5.25 16.69
C ASP A 254 -21.57 -4.47 17.23
N GLY A 255 -20.75 -3.90 16.32
CA GLY A 255 -19.47 -3.28 16.66
C GLY A 255 -18.37 -4.31 16.94
N ILE A 256 -17.33 -3.88 17.66
CA ILE A 256 -16.22 -4.76 18.06
C ILE A 256 -16.68 -5.59 19.27
N THR A 257 -16.83 -6.89 19.07
CA THR A 257 -17.27 -7.84 20.11
C THR A 257 -16.10 -8.57 20.79
N LYS A 258 -14.90 -8.56 20.14
CA LYS A 258 -13.65 -9.14 20.67
C LYS A 258 -12.58 -8.04 20.82
N PRO A 259 -12.68 -7.13 21.81
CA PRO A 259 -11.73 -6.03 21.99
C PRO A 259 -10.31 -6.52 22.33
N GLU A 260 -10.17 -7.74 22.86
CA GLU A 260 -8.88 -8.38 23.16
C GLU A 260 -7.98 -8.49 21.92
N ILE A 261 -8.55 -8.67 20.73
CA ILE A 261 -7.78 -8.69 19.47
C ILE A 261 -7.17 -7.30 19.23
N ALA A 262 -7.95 -6.24 19.35
CA ALA A 262 -7.45 -4.87 19.20
C ALA A 262 -6.35 -4.55 20.23
N ASP A 263 -6.50 -5.04 21.47
CA ASP A 263 -5.52 -4.85 22.54
C ASP A 263 -4.21 -5.58 22.24
N GLU A 264 -4.28 -6.78 21.69
CA GLU A 264 -3.10 -7.52 21.25
C GLU A 264 -2.33 -6.76 20.16
N PHE A 265 -3.01 -6.27 19.11
CA PHE A 265 -2.41 -5.44 18.06
C PHE A 265 -1.81 -4.15 18.63
N ARG A 266 -2.45 -3.51 19.58
CA ARG A 266 -1.95 -2.29 20.26
C ARG A 266 -0.67 -2.54 21.04
N CYS A 267 -0.53 -3.73 21.63
CA CYS A 267 0.67 -4.14 22.35
C CYS A 267 1.84 -4.47 21.41
N CYS A 268 1.59 -4.75 20.14
CA CYS A 268 2.63 -5.04 19.15
C CYS A 268 3.26 -3.75 18.61
N ASN A 269 4.43 -3.38 19.11
CA ASN A 269 5.15 -2.19 18.72
C ASN A 269 6.67 -2.41 18.70
N VAL A 270 7.44 -1.42 18.25
CA VAL A 270 8.90 -1.53 18.10
C VAL A 270 9.66 -1.79 19.41
N TYR A 271 9.06 -1.56 20.56
CA TYR A 271 9.66 -1.82 21.87
C TYR A 271 9.26 -3.21 22.43
N SER A 272 8.09 -3.72 22.05
CA SER A 272 7.67 -5.06 22.45
C SER A 272 8.39 -6.16 21.69
N LYS A 273 8.77 -5.90 20.42
CA LYS A 273 9.50 -6.84 19.57
C LYS A 273 10.99 -6.78 19.85
N GLU A 274 11.60 -7.89 20.30
CA GLU A 274 13.02 -7.95 20.68
C GLU A 274 13.94 -7.55 19.52
N LYS A 275 13.73 -8.07 18.33
CA LYS A 275 14.50 -7.74 17.11
C LYS A 275 14.47 -6.26 16.77
N CYS A 276 13.40 -5.53 17.14
CA CYS A 276 13.25 -4.12 16.82
C CYS A 276 13.96 -3.18 17.79
N ARG A 277 14.18 -3.58 19.07
CA ARG A 277 14.70 -2.70 20.12
C ARG A 277 16.01 -2.01 19.76
N ASN A 278 16.92 -2.70 19.09
CA ASN A 278 18.23 -2.20 18.70
C ASN A 278 18.38 -1.99 17.19
N CYS A 279 17.29 -2.09 16.41
CA CYS A 279 17.32 -1.89 14.97
C CYS A 279 17.40 -0.40 14.63
N PHE A 280 18.34 0.01 13.78
CA PHE A 280 18.45 1.40 13.33
C PHE A 280 17.24 1.87 12.52
N ALA A 281 16.59 0.95 11.77
CA ALA A 281 15.45 1.24 10.92
C ALA A 281 14.11 1.28 11.67
N ARG A 282 14.07 0.96 12.98
CA ARG A 282 12.80 0.71 13.73
C ARG A 282 11.76 1.80 13.60
N PHE A 283 12.15 3.07 13.59
CA PHE A 283 11.22 4.21 13.53
C PHE A 283 10.80 4.58 12.10
N TYR A 284 11.38 3.96 11.11
CA TYR A 284 11.00 4.06 9.70
C TYR A 284 10.19 2.85 9.26
N CYS A 285 10.61 1.64 9.66
CA CYS A 285 9.92 0.38 9.46
C CYS A 285 8.68 0.21 10.36
N SER A 286 8.70 0.80 11.57
CA SER A 286 7.59 0.77 12.54
C SER A 286 7.21 -0.64 13.02
N GLY A 287 8.17 -1.58 13.05
CA GLY A 287 7.97 -2.95 13.54
C GLY A 287 7.52 -3.96 12.48
N GLY A 288 7.47 -3.55 11.21
CA GLY A 288 7.10 -4.43 10.09
C GLY A 288 5.60 -4.69 9.96
N CYS A 289 5.25 -5.59 9.03
CA CYS A 289 3.88 -6.01 8.80
C CYS A 289 3.47 -7.08 9.82
N MET A 290 2.38 -6.86 10.57
CA MET A 290 1.89 -7.81 11.56
C MET A 290 1.36 -9.10 10.92
N ALA A 291 0.76 -9.01 9.73
CA ALA A 291 0.33 -10.19 9.00
C ALA A 291 1.52 -11.06 8.58
N ASN A 292 2.61 -10.45 8.07
CA ASN A 292 3.83 -11.20 7.78
C ASN A 292 4.41 -11.84 9.04
N SER A 293 4.44 -11.11 10.17
CA SER A 293 4.89 -11.68 11.44
C SER A 293 4.08 -12.91 11.82
N TYR A 294 2.75 -12.83 11.73
CA TYR A 294 1.88 -13.93 12.07
C TYR A 294 2.04 -15.14 11.13
N HIS A 295 2.04 -14.89 9.80
CA HIS A 295 2.11 -15.98 8.82
C HIS A 295 3.46 -16.72 8.80
N PHE A 296 4.56 -16.02 9.08
CA PHE A 296 5.90 -16.62 9.02
C PHE A 296 6.48 -17.00 10.38
N GLU A 297 6.14 -16.26 11.45
CA GLU A 297 6.67 -16.52 12.80
C GLU A 297 5.62 -17.14 13.74
N GLY A 298 4.37 -17.29 13.29
CA GLY A 298 3.26 -17.81 14.09
C GLY A 298 2.80 -16.90 15.22
N THR A 299 3.26 -15.65 15.24
CA THR A 299 2.93 -14.66 16.27
C THR A 299 3.01 -13.23 15.76
N LEU A 300 2.18 -12.34 16.34
CA LEU A 300 2.25 -10.89 16.06
C LEU A 300 3.47 -10.23 16.76
N HIS A 301 4.01 -10.88 17.82
CA HIS A 301 5.01 -10.30 18.71
C HIS A 301 6.46 -10.44 18.23
N ASP A 302 6.70 -11.16 17.15
CA ASP A 302 8.02 -11.22 16.51
C ASP A 302 8.02 -10.40 15.20
N ALA A 303 9.16 -10.32 14.54
CA ALA A 303 9.31 -9.64 13.29
C ALA A 303 9.84 -10.62 12.23
N TYR A 304 9.20 -10.63 11.07
CA TYR A 304 9.57 -11.47 9.93
C TYR A 304 10.97 -11.11 9.42
N ASP A 305 11.92 -12.04 9.54
CA ASP A 305 13.35 -11.80 9.31
C ASP A 305 13.66 -11.28 7.89
N ILE A 306 13.11 -11.91 6.85
CA ILE A 306 13.33 -11.48 5.46
C ILE A 306 12.79 -10.07 5.25
N GLY A 307 11.62 -9.76 5.81
CA GLY A 307 11.05 -8.41 5.79
C GLY A 307 11.96 -7.40 6.50
N CYS A 308 12.54 -7.76 7.63
CA CYS A 308 13.50 -6.92 8.36
C CYS A 308 14.75 -6.58 7.54
N GLU A 309 15.31 -7.55 6.83
CA GLU A 309 16.48 -7.34 5.97
C GLU A 309 16.14 -6.39 4.81
N MET A 310 15.01 -6.62 4.14
CA MET A 310 14.55 -5.75 3.04
C MET A 310 14.29 -4.32 3.53
N GLU A 311 13.65 -4.14 4.69
CA GLU A 311 13.38 -2.80 5.23
C GLU A 311 14.66 -2.06 5.64
N ARG A 312 15.63 -2.75 6.25
CA ARG A 312 16.94 -2.14 6.52
C ARG A 312 17.60 -1.65 5.23
N LYS A 313 17.58 -2.47 4.18
CA LYS A 313 18.15 -2.10 2.87
C LYS A 313 17.41 -0.91 2.23
N ARG A 314 16.09 -0.86 2.33
CA ARG A 314 15.29 0.29 1.85
C ARG A 314 15.67 1.58 2.58
N VAL A 315 15.84 1.54 3.90
CA VAL A 315 16.28 2.71 4.68
C VAL A 315 17.69 3.15 4.28
N GLU A 316 18.63 2.22 4.08
CA GLU A 316 19.97 2.53 3.57
C GLU A 316 19.91 3.23 2.21
N CYS A 317 19.11 2.70 1.26
CA CYS A 317 18.93 3.31 -0.05
C CYS A 317 18.30 4.70 0.04
N ALA A 318 17.31 4.91 0.93
CA ALA A 318 16.71 6.22 1.14
C ALA A 318 17.73 7.24 1.69
N ILE A 319 18.59 6.83 2.62
CA ILE A 319 19.69 7.67 3.14
C ILE A 319 20.68 8.00 1.99
N MET A 320 21.07 7.00 1.20
CA MET A 320 21.97 7.19 0.06
C MET A 320 21.42 8.19 -0.96
N ILE A 321 20.13 8.06 -1.32
CA ILE A 321 19.46 8.99 -2.22
C ILE A 321 19.45 10.40 -1.64
N LYS A 322 19.06 10.56 -0.37
CA LYS A 322 18.99 11.86 0.29
C LYS A 322 20.37 12.55 0.36
N ALA A 323 21.42 11.81 0.69
CA ALA A 323 22.78 12.32 0.72
C ALA A 323 23.24 12.78 -0.68
N ALA A 324 23.06 11.94 -1.71
CA ALA A 324 23.46 12.28 -3.07
C ALA A 324 22.70 13.50 -3.64
N LEU A 325 21.43 13.68 -3.24
CA LEU A 325 20.64 14.84 -3.69
C LEU A 325 20.97 16.12 -2.91
N ALA A 326 21.41 16.02 -1.66
CA ALA A 326 21.89 17.19 -0.90
C ALA A 326 23.14 17.81 -1.54
N ASP A 327 24.10 17.00 -1.98
CA ASP A 327 25.30 17.42 -2.66
C ASP A 327 24.97 18.22 -3.95
N ILE A 328 23.98 17.75 -4.73
CA ILE A 328 23.52 18.43 -5.95
C ILE A 328 22.92 19.80 -5.63
N GLY A 329 22.15 19.91 -4.55
CA GLY A 329 21.58 21.18 -4.08
C GLY A 329 22.62 22.20 -3.66
N GLU A 330 23.76 21.77 -3.12
CA GLU A 330 24.89 22.63 -2.75
C GLU A 330 25.69 23.08 -3.97
N GLU A 331 25.99 22.18 -4.91
CA GLU A 331 26.68 22.52 -6.17
C GLU A 331 25.89 23.55 -7.00
N SER A 332 24.57 23.42 -7.06
CA SER A 332 23.72 24.38 -7.78
C SER A 332 23.54 25.72 -7.08
N ARG A 333 23.90 25.88 -5.80
CA ARG A 333 23.94 27.16 -5.07
C ARG A 333 25.29 27.87 -5.16
N GLN A 334 26.33 27.16 -5.58
CA GLN A 334 27.70 27.71 -5.75
C GLN A 334 28.03 28.08 -7.19
N ALA A 335 27.18 27.70 -8.16
CA ALA A 335 27.26 28.05 -9.57
C ALA A 335 26.34 29.23 -9.91
#